data_7b61f7478abf534ae1a1601476daff8d
#
_entry.id   7b61f7478abf534ae1a1601476daff8d
#
_cell.length_a   1.000
_cell.length_b   1.000
_cell.length_c   1.000
_cell.angle_alpha   90.00
_cell.angle_beta   90.00
_cell.angle_gamma   90.00
#
_symmetry.space_group_name_H-M   'P 1'
#
loop_
_entity.id
_entity.type
_entity.pdbx_description
1 polymer ?
#
loop_
_entity_poly.entity_id
_entity_poly.type
_entity_poly.pdbx_seq_one_letter_code
_entity_poly.pdbx_strand_id
1 'polypeptide(L)'
;MQRLLRLLAEPFLPPYDSVMRSLLVAIYELGCQEVMIIHHSGCGACNMNADHFLHLMRERGITDEAIKEAEQQINLNEYLDGFHDTEASVRRTVSTVQQHPLVPKDIIVRGFIIDSRTGELTPVD
;
A
#
# COMPACT_ATOMS: atom_id res chain seq x y z
N MET A 1 -6.71 25.66 -6.43
CA MET A 1 -7.05 24.89 -5.19
C MET A 1 -6.22 23.63 -5.15
N GLN A 2 -5.47 23.44 -4.08
CA GLN A 2 -4.70 22.21 -3.88
C GLN A 2 -5.63 21.10 -3.45
N ARG A 3 -5.48 19.94 -4.03
CA ARG A 3 -6.21 18.74 -3.65
C ARG A 3 -5.23 17.68 -3.17
N LEU A 4 -5.64 16.96 -2.15
CA LEU A 4 -4.84 15.97 -1.45
C LEU A 4 -5.48 14.60 -1.54
N LEU A 5 -4.68 13.58 -1.89
CA LEU A 5 -5.09 12.19 -1.83
C LEU A 5 -4.31 11.48 -0.73
N ARG A 6 -5.02 10.73 0.10
CA ARG A 6 -4.44 9.91 1.16
C ARG A 6 -4.48 8.44 0.77
N LEU A 7 -3.37 7.77 0.98
CA LEU A 7 -3.27 6.32 0.85
C LEU A 7 -2.95 5.74 2.21
N LEU A 8 -3.87 4.94 2.75
CA LEU A 8 -3.76 4.39 4.10
C LEU A 8 -3.59 2.88 4.06
N ALA A 9 -2.71 2.36 4.90
CA ALA A 9 -2.61 0.93 5.21
C ALA A 9 -2.26 0.02 4.02
N GLU A 10 -1.69 0.57 2.96
CA GLU A 10 -1.23 -0.26 1.84
C GLU A 10 0.20 -0.74 2.11
N PRO A 11 0.43 -2.03 2.31
CA PRO A 11 1.78 -2.53 2.54
C PRO A 11 2.68 -2.41 1.31
N PHE A 12 2.08 -2.43 0.15
CA PHE A 12 2.78 -2.32 -1.13
C PHE A 12 1.83 -1.73 -2.17
N LEU A 13 2.30 -0.73 -2.90
CA LEU A 13 1.54 -0.14 -4.01
C LEU A 13 2.15 -0.61 -5.33
N PRO A 14 1.48 -1.55 -6.03
CA PRO A 14 1.92 -1.94 -7.38
C PRO A 14 1.81 -0.75 -8.35
N PRO A 15 2.66 -0.71 -9.39
CA PRO A 15 2.66 0.44 -10.31
C PRO A 15 1.37 0.60 -11.12
N TYR A 16 0.59 -0.46 -11.31
CA TYR A 16 -0.61 -0.41 -12.15
C TYR A 16 -1.78 -1.15 -11.51
N ASP A 17 -2.19 -0.72 -10.33
CA ASP A 17 -3.38 -1.25 -9.67
C ASP A 17 -4.50 -0.19 -9.63
N SER A 18 -5.60 -0.52 -8.96
CA SER A 18 -6.75 0.39 -8.84
C SER A 18 -6.44 1.63 -8.00
N VAL A 19 -5.57 1.52 -7.02
CA VAL A 19 -5.15 2.66 -6.19
C VAL A 19 -4.32 3.63 -7.03
N MET A 20 -3.35 3.12 -7.78
CA MET A 20 -2.54 3.96 -8.67
C MET A 20 -3.41 4.62 -9.76
N ARG A 21 -4.38 3.87 -10.31
CA ARG A 21 -5.33 4.44 -11.27
C ARG A 21 -6.12 5.59 -10.64
N SER A 22 -6.60 5.42 -9.42
CA SER A 22 -7.33 6.48 -8.69
C SER A 22 -6.45 7.70 -8.45
N LEU A 23 -5.17 7.48 -8.14
CA LEU A 23 -4.21 8.57 -7.98
C LEU A 23 -4.04 9.36 -9.29
N LEU A 24 -3.90 8.68 -10.41
CA LEU A 24 -3.78 9.33 -11.71
C LEU A 24 -5.04 10.13 -12.06
N VAL A 25 -6.22 9.62 -11.75
CA VAL A 25 -7.48 10.35 -11.91
C VAL A 25 -7.48 11.61 -11.04
N ALA A 26 -7.04 11.50 -9.79
CA ALA A 26 -6.96 12.66 -8.89
C ALA A 26 -6.02 13.74 -9.42
N ILE A 27 -4.88 13.34 -9.97
CA ILE A 27 -3.90 14.28 -10.54
C ILE A 27 -4.46 14.95 -11.77
N TYR A 28 -4.92 14.18 -12.75
CA TYR A 28 -5.24 14.71 -14.08
C TYR A 28 -6.66 15.26 -14.20
N GLU A 29 -7.64 14.63 -13.58
CA GLU A 29 -9.02 15.07 -13.67
C GLU A 29 -9.43 16.02 -12.54
N LEU A 30 -8.84 15.87 -11.35
CA LEU A 30 -9.25 16.65 -10.18
C LEU A 30 -8.24 17.72 -9.78
N GLY A 31 -7.11 17.82 -10.48
CA GLY A 31 -6.11 18.85 -10.22
C GLY A 31 -5.33 18.67 -8.92
N CYS A 32 -5.14 17.44 -8.48
CA CYS A 32 -4.34 17.16 -7.30
C CYS A 32 -2.87 17.52 -7.55
N GLN A 33 -2.25 18.23 -6.63
CA GLN A 33 -0.86 18.66 -6.72
C GLN A 33 0.04 18.06 -5.65
N GLU A 34 -0.55 17.58 -4.59
CA GLU A 34 0.17 16.95 -3.47
C GLU A 34 -0.46 15.62 -3.12
N VAL A 35 0.39 14.65 -2.80
CA VAL A 35 0.00 13.31 -2.36
C VAL A 35 0.63 13.04 -1.00
N MET A 36 -0.19 12.64 -0.04
CA MET A 36 0.29 12.17 1.25
C MET A 36 0.08 10.67 1.34
N ILE A 37 1.15 9.96 1.64
CA ILE A 37 1.12 8.52 1.88
C ILE A 37 1.22 8.32 3.37
N ILE A 38 0.16 7.81 3.98
CA ILE A 38 0.04 7.72 5.43
C ILE A 38 -0.22 6.28 5.83
N HIS A 39 0.72 5.69 6.58
CA HIS A 39 0.51 4.41 7.23
C HIS A 39 0.27 4.66 8.72
N HIS A 40 -0.57 3.83 9.34
CA HIS A 40 -0.82 3.96 10.77
C HIS A 40 0.02 2.96 11.56
N SER A 41 0.45 3.37 12.74
CA SER A 41 1.13 2.50 13.69
C SER A 41 0.15 1.43 14.19
N GLY A 42 0.68 0.27 14.56
CA GLY A 42 -0.15 -0.83 15.03
C GLY A 42 -1.02 -1.47 13.94
N CYS A 43 -0.66 -1.26 12.67
CA CYS A 43 -1.38 -1.87 11.55
C CYS A 43 -1.29 -3.39 11.59
N GLY A 44 -2.43 -4.09 11.44
CA GLY A 44 -2.47 -5.54 11.39
C GLY A 44 -1.70 -6.14 10.21
N ALA A 45 -1.44 -5.35 9.15
CA ALA A 45 -0.62 -5.79 8.03
C ALA A 45 0.87 -5.80 8.38
N CYS A 46 1.28 -5.10 9.45
CA CYS A 46 2.64 -5.18 9.94
C CYS A 46 2.87 -6.56 10.56
N ASN A 47 3.91 -7.25 10.10
CA ASN A 47 4.21 -8.63 10.50
C ASN A 47 3.17 -9.67 10.05
N MET A 48 2.29 -9.32 9.14
CA MET A 48 1.41 -10.31 8.51
C MET A 48 2.27 -11.32 7.74
N ASN A 49 1.94 -12.59 7.88
CA ASN A 49 2.75 -13.69 7.36
C ASN A 49 1.90 -14.55 6.42
N ALA A 50 2.39 -14.77 5.21
CA ALA A 50 1.67 -15.57 4.20
C ALA A 50 1.44 -17.00 4.66
N ASP A 51 2.42 -17.65 5.30
CA ASP A 51 2.29 -19.03 5.75
C ASP A 51 1.19 -19.16 6.80
N HIS A 52 1.14 -18.24 7.75
CA HIS A 52 0.09 -18.22 8.76
C HIS A 52 -1.29 -17.97 8.13
N PHE A 53 -1.35 -17.05 7.17
CA PHE A 53 -2.59 -16.73 6.47
C PHE A 53 -3.11 -17.96 5.71
N LEU A 54 -2.23 -18.67 5.00
CA LEU A 54 -2.58 -19.90 4.30
C LEU A 54 -3.04 -20.99 5.26
N HIS A 55 -2.42 -21.09 6.44
CA HIS A 55 -2.84 -22.01 7.48
C HIS A 55 -4.28 -21.73 7.91
N LEU A 56 -4.62 -20.47 8.15
CA LEU A 56 -5.99 -20.08 8.51
C LEU A 56 -6.99 -20.41 7.41
N MET A 57 -6.60 -20.24 6.15
CA MET A 57 -7.44 -20.60 5.02
C MET A 57 -7.73 -22.11 5.01
N ARG A 58 -6.70 -22.94 5.22
CA ARG A 58 -6.85 -24.39 5.27
C ARG A 58 -7.75 -24.82 6.42
N GLU A 59 -7.65 -24.17 7.57
CA GLU A 59 -8.55 -24.44 8.71
C GLU A 59 -10.01 -24.15 8.38
N ARG A 60 -10.26 -23.22 7.46
CA ARG A 60 -11.61 -22.87 6.99
C ARG A 60 -12.08 -23.74 5.84
N GLY A 61 -11.29 -24.75 5.44
CA GLY A 61 -11.69 -25.72 4.41
C GLY A 61 -11.22 -25.39 3.00
N ILE A 62 -10.33 -24.39 2.84
CA ILE A 62 -9.75 -24.12 1.55
C ILE A 62 -8.75 -25.22 1.22
N THR A 63 -8.90 -25.84 0.04
CA THR A 63 -8.09 -26.96 -0.39
C THR A 63 -6.75 -26.52 -0.95
N ASP A 64 -5.76 -27.43 -0.95
CA ASP A 64 -4.48 -27.15 -1.58
C ASP A 64 -4.62 -26.95 -3.09
N GLU A 65 -5.59 -27.58 -3.72
CA GLU A 65 -5.90 -27.38 -5.14
C GLU A 65 -6.36 -25.93 -5.40
N ALA A 66 -7.22 -25.41 -4.52
CA ALA A 66 -7.68 -24.01 -4.63
C ALA A 66 -6.52 -23.03 -4.47
N ILE A 67 -5.61 -23.30 -3.52
CA ILE A 67 -4.42 -22.47 -3.31
C ILE A 67 -3.51 -22.52 -4.54
N LYS A 68 -3.29 -23.68 -5.14
CA LYS A 68 -2.49 -23.82 -6.36
C LYS A 68 -3.11 -23.10 -7.54
N GLU A 69 -4.44 -23.12 -7.64
CA GLU A 69 -5.14 -22.37 -8.67
C GLU A 69 -4.90 -20.86 -8.55
N ALA A 70 -4.96 -20.33 -7.32
CA ALA A 70 -4.66 -18.92 -7.07
C ALA A 70 -3.19 -18.59 -7.40
N GLU A 71 -2.26 -19.49 -7.07
CA GLU A 71 -0.83 -19.32 -7.35
C GLU A 71 -0.51 -19.24 -8.84
N GLN A 72 -1.37 -19.78 -9.70
CA GLN A 72 -1.21 -19.65 -11.15
C GLN A 72 -1.51 -18.25 -11.65
N GLN A 73 -2.25 -17.47 -10.89
CA GLN A 73 -2.64 -16.11 -11.26
C GLN A 73 -1.71 -15.04 -10.70
N ILE A 74 -1.20 -15.26 -9.48
CA ILE A 74 -0.37 -14.28 -8.78
C ILE A 74 0.67 -15.00 -7.93
N ASN A 75 1.71 -14.27 -7.52
CA ASN A 75 2.61 -14.75 -6.48
C ASN A 75 1.89 -14.60 -5.13
N LEU A 76 1.33 -15.70 -4.64
CA LEU A 76 0.47 -15.69 -3.47
C LEU A 76 1.22 -15.32 -2.19
N ASN A 77 2.48 -15.73 -2.08
CA ASN A 77 3.30 -15.38 -0.92
C ASN A 77 3.50 -13.86 -0.82
N GLU A 78 3.83 -13.21 -1.92
CA GLU A 78 3.97 -11.75 -1.94
C GLU A 78 2.62 -11.07 -1.68
N TYR A 79 1.56 -11.59 -2.25
CA TYR A 79 0.22 -11.01 -2.14
C TYR A 79 -0.30 -11.04 -0.70
N LEU A 80 0.01 -12.09 0.05
CA LEU A 80 -0.50 -12.30 1.41
C LEU A 80 0.47 -11.84 2.50
N ASP A 81 1.74 -11.61 2.18
CA ASP A 81 2.69 -11.08 3.16
C ASP A 81 2.40 -9.61 3.44
N GLY A 82 2.55 -9.24 4.71
CA GLY A 82 2.53 -7.86 5.11
C GLY A 82 3.93 -7.23 5.07
N PHE A 83 4.04 -6.06 5.62
CA PHE A 83 5.31 -5.37 5.78
C PHE A 83 5.83 -5.55 7.21
N HIS A 84 7.16 -5.51 7.38
CA HIS A 84 7.80 -5.69 8.68
C HIS A 84 8.33 -4.38 9.25
N ASP A 85 8.48 -3.36 8.43
CA ASP A 85 9.00 -2.05 8.79
C ASP A 85 8.09 -0.99 8.18
N THR A 86 7.35 -0.29 9.03
CA THR A 86 6.37 0.71 8.61
C THR A 86 7.04 1.87 7.87
N GLU A 87 8.19 2.35 8.36
CA GLU A 87 8.93 3.42 7.69
C GLU A 87 9.40 3.00 6.30
N ALA A 88 9.97 1.80 6.20
CA ALA A 88 10.45 1.29 4.91
C ALA A 88 9.30 1.12 3.92
N SER A 89 8.13 0.68 4.40
CA SER A 89 6.93 0.55 3.58
C SER A 89 6.47 1.90 3.04
N VAL A 90 6.44 2.93 3.89
CA VAL A 90 6.08 4.29 3.47
C VAL A 90 7.07 4.81 2.43
N ARG A 91 8.37 4.66 2.68
CA ARG A 91 9.40 5.12 1.73
C ARG A 91 9.28 4.42 0.37
N ARG A 92 9.01 3.14 0.37
CA ARG A 92 8.81 2.37 -0.87
C ARG A 92 7.62 2.89 -1.65
N THR A 93 6.50 3.12 -0.99
CA THR A 93 5.29 3.64 -1.63
C THR A 93 5.52 5.05 -2.18
N VAL A 94 6.15 5.93 -1.41
CA VAL A 94 6.53 7.27 -1.86
C VAL A 94 7.39 7.19 -3.12
N SER A 95 8.41 6.32 -3.11
CA SER A 95 9.29 6.14 -4.25
C SER A 95 8.55 5.62 -5.48
N THR A 96 7.64 4.65 -5.29
CA THR A 96 6.82 4.10 -6.38
C THR A 96 6.02 5.20 -7.06
N VAL A 97 5.40 6.08 -6.28
CA VAL A 97 4.61 7.19 -6.83
C VAL A 97 5.50 8.21 -7.52
N GLN A 98 6.59 8.64 -6.86
CA GLN A 98 7.51 9.65 -7.41
C GLN A 98 8.14 9.21 -8.72
N GLN A 99 8.47 7.93 -8.85
CA GLN A 99 9.17 7.39 -10.01
C GLN A 99 8.23 6.82 -11.07
N HIS A 100 6.92 6.84 -10.82
CA HIS A 100 5.96 6.31 -11.79
C HIS A 100 6.00 7.14 -13.08
N PRO A 101 6.10 6.49 -14.26
CA PRO A 101 6.24 7.21 -15.52
C PRO A 101 5.05 8.11 -15.86
N LEU A 102 3.87 7.86 -15.33
CA LEU A 102 2.66 8.65 -15.60
C LEU A 102 2.38 9.72 -14.55
N VAL A 103 3.20 9.81 -13.50
CA VAL A 103 3.07 10.87 -12.49
C VAL A 103 3.95 12.05 -12.87
N PRO A 104 3.37 13.28 -12.98
CA PRO A 104 4.14 14.47 -13.32
C PRO A 104 5.23 14.73 -12.28
N LYS A 105 6.37 15.24 -12.72
CA LYS A 105 7.53 15.47 -11.84
C LYS A 105 7.33 16.59 -10.83
N ASP A 106 6.37 17.47 -11.05
CA ASP A 106 6.05 18.59 -10.16
C ASP A 106 5.07 18.21 -9.04
N ILE A 107 4.58 16.97 -9.02
CA ILE A 107 3.72 16.49 -7.95
C ILE A 107 4.57 16.28 -6.68
N ILE A 108 4.09 16.88 -5.59
CA ILE A 108 4.73 16.72 -4.27
C ILE A 108 4.20 15.44 -3.62
N VAL A 109 5.12 14.53 -3.28
CA VAL A 109 4.76 13.25 -2.62
C VAL A 109 5.46 13.20 -1.29
N ARG A 110 4.70 13.03 -0.21
CA ARG A 110 5.24 12.96 1.16
C ARG A 110 4.72 11.72 1.86
N GLY A 111 5.56 11.15 2.72
CA GLY A 111 5.21 10.01 3.54
C GLY A 111 5.10 10.36 5.01
N PHE A 112 4.16 9.71 5.69
CA PHE A 112 3.92 9.92 7.12
C PHE A 112 3.50 8.62 7.78
N ILE A 113 3.72 8.55 9.09
CA ILE A 113 3.14 7.54 9.95
C ILE A 113 2.24 8.25 10.94
N ILE A 114 0.99 7.82 11.05
CA ILE A 114 0.05 8.35 12.03
C ILE A 114 -0.06 7.38 13.21
N ASP A 115 0.02 7.93 14.43
CA ASP A 115 -0.28 7.14 15.63
C ASP A 115 -1.79 6.96 15.73
N SER A 116 -2.24 5.72 15.65
CA SER A 116 -3.67 5.41 15.64
C SER A 116 -4.37 5.72 16.96
N ARG A 117 -3.62 5.91 18.05
CA ARG A 117 -4.18 6.24 19.37
C ARG A 117 -4.28 7.74 19.60
N THR A 118 -3.31 8.50 19.12
CA THR A 118 -3.22 9.94 19.40
C THR A 118 -3.55 10.81 18.21
N GLY A 119 -3.48 10.26 17.00
CA GLY A 119 -3.63 11.02 15.76
C GLY A 119 -2.38 11.83 15.39
N GLU A 120 -1.28 11.66 16.13
CA GLU A 120 -0.03 12.36 15.83
C GLU A 120 0.54 11.86 14.49
N LEU A 121 0.95 12.80 13.66
CA LEU A 121 1.48 12.53 12.32
C LEU A 121 2.98 12.79 12.31
N THR A 122 3.76 11.76 12.00
CA THR A 122 5.22 11.84 11.96
C THR A 122 5.69 11.72 10.52
N PRO A 123 6.45 12.70 9.99
CA PRO A 123 6.99 12.61 8.64
C PRO A 123 7.99 11.46 8.51
N VAL A 124 8.01 10.86 7.32
CA VAL A 124 9.00 9.85 6.92
C VAL A 124 9.76 10.39 5.73
N ASP A 125 11.06 10.58 5.91
CA ASP A 125 11.95 11.10 4.85
C ASP A 125 12.57 10.00 4.00
#